data_7d27ad12d939dfbe31e381eba030143c
#
_entry.id   7d27ad12d939dfbe31e381eba030143c
#
_cell.length_a   1.000
_cell.length_b   1.000
_cell.length_c   1.000
_cell.angle_alpha   90.00
_cell.angle_beta   90.00
_cell.angle_gamma   90.00
#
_symmetry.space_group_name_H-M   'P 1'
#
loop_
_entity.id
_entity.type
_entity.pdbx_description
1 polymer ?
#
loop_
_entity_poly.entity_id
_entity_poly.type
_entity_poly.pdbx_seq_one_letter_code
_entity_poly.pdbx_strand_id
1 'polypeptide(L)'
;MNSEEIFAGALGLVSLFSGLILYLKFPPGIWGGIFWLPKLWADSWSPVLALIGLTGCLLGLISLNFFVFFFSFSGFVLLIRHILLVTKGEDPFIPVFDTERVQRIRTSTKKYRLIQPDPPAANGTRDLILQPRKDDGAPLLADLWEPPESIPRSGLAIIYFHGGAWQAMDKGILTQPLFRRLANQGHVILDVAYPLAPEADLNQMLGEVKRAILWMKDHAKEYSAIPERIVLMGVSGGAHLALLAAYAPAHPAFQHVVPGADMSIHAVISLFGVTDMSAFFEEYGRTTKKQPEFSSQITPDLLPRIHDRTWLDRFMTRSRAFPNYRYGNMPGGALLLVGLMGGTLKEIPENYHLASPLSHVGSHCPPTLQIFDDNDFIIDASHGRRLHLALYEKGVPSVYIEYPQTVHGFDQYFGVSRRISPSAQAATYEIERFLALMV
;
A
#
# COMPACT_ATOMS: atom_id res chain seq x y z
N MET A 1 38.94 -20.59 -16.23
CA MET A 1 38.45 -20.01 -14.98
C MET A 1 38.45 -21.10 -13.91
N ASN A 2 39.06 -20.84 -12.79
CA ASN A 2 38.97 -21.73 -11.65
C ASN A 2 37.62 -21.55 -10.93
N SER A 3 37.28 -22.43 -9.98
CA SER A 3 36.01 -22.39 -9.25
C SER A 3 35.79 -21.06 -8.51
N GLU A 4 36.83 -20.44 -8.03
CA GLU A 4 36.75 -19.15 -7.32
C GLU A 4 36.43 -18.00 -8.24
N GLU A 5 37.01 -17.99 -9.45
CA GLU A 5 36.67 -16.97 -10.47
C GLU A 5 35.23 -17.10 -10.99
N ILE A 6 34.73 -18.34 -11.15
CA ILE A 6 33.33 -18.58 -11.52
C ILE A 6 32.41 -18.07 -10.42
N PHE A 7 32.71 -18.39 -9.15
CA PHE A 7 31.92 -17.93 -8.03
C PHE A 7 31.92 -16.39 -7.90
N ALA A 8 33.08 -15.76 -7.96
CA ALA A 8 33.20 -14.31 -7.91
C ALA A 8 32.47 -13.63 -9.08
N GLY A 9 32.53 -14.21 -10.29
CA GLY A 9 31.80 -13.75 -11.46
C GLY A 9 30.29 -13.81 -11.26
N ALA A 10 29.80 -14.91 -10.66
CA ALA A 10 28.37 -15.05 -10.34
C ALA A 10 27.88 -13.98 -9.33
N LEU A 11 28.66 -13.68 -8.29
CA LEU A 11 28.34 -12.60 -7.35
C LEU A 11 28.25 -11.24 -8.06
N GLY A 12 29.20 -10.96 -8.95
CA GLY A 12 29.20 -9.73 -9.75
C GLY A 12 27.96 -9.60 -10.64
N LEU A 13 27.58 -10.65 -11.34
CA LEU A 13 26.41 -10.67 -12.19
C LEU A 13 25.11 -10.53 -11.39
N VAL A 14 24.98 -11.21 -10.27
CA VAL A 14 23.80 -11.06 -9.38
C VAL A 14 23.65 -9.63 -8.89
N SER A 15 24.73 -9.02 -8.42
CA SER A 15 24.72 -7.63 -7.95
C SER A 15 24.39 -6.66 -9.07
N LEU A 16 25.02 -6.80 -10.24
CA LEU A 16 24.77 -5.97 -11.41
C LEU A 16 23.33 -6.08 -11.89
N PHE A 17 22.81 -7.31 -12.09
CA PHE A 17 21.45 -7.53 -12.55
C PHE A 17 20.43 -6.94 -11.58
N SER A 18 20.62 -7.17 -10.27
CA SER A 18 19.74 -6.61 -9.24
C SER A 18 19.81 -5.08 -9.20
N GLY A 19 20.99 -4.50 -9.41
CA GLY A 19 21.15 -3.05 -9.53
C GLY A 19 20.43 -2.51 -10.78
N LEU A 20 20.64 -3.11 -11.94
CA LEU A 20 20.06 -2.64 -13.20
C LEU A 20 18.54 -2.72 -13.21
N ILE A 21 17.96 -3.81 -12.69
CA ILE A 21 16.50 -4.00 -12.69
C ILE A 21 15.76 -2.90 -11.94
N LEU A 22 16.37 -2.31 -10.91
CA LEU A 22 15.77 -1.19 -10.17
C LEU A 22 15.59 0.05 -11.04
N TYR A 23 16.54 0.31 -11.96
CA TYR A 23 16.52 1.48 -12.83
C TYR A 23 15.72 1.28 -14.12
N LEU A 24 15.39 0.04 -14.47
CA LEU A 24 14.56 -0.22 -15.64
C LEU A 24 13.10 0.12 -15.35
N LYS A 25 12.49 0.92 -16.21
CA LYS A 25 11.04 1.18 -16.19
C LYS A 25 10.37 0.20 -17.13
N PHE A 26 9.50 -0.63 -16.59
CA PHE A 26 8.74 -1.57 -17.39
C PHE A 26 7.36 -0.98 -17.69
N PRO A 27 6.91 -1.07 -18.96
CA PRO A 27 5.57 -0.62 -19.29
C PRO A 27 4.53 -1.48 -18.54
N PRO A 28 3.39 -0.88 -18.19
CA PRO A 28 2.27 -1.63 -17.64
C PRO A 28 1.89 -2.84 -18.51
N GLY A 29 1.29 -3.85 -17.89
CA GLY A 29 0.90 -5.09 -18.54
C GLY A 29 1.84 -6.25 -18.23
N ILE A 30 2.03 -7.17 -19.20
CA ILE A 30 2.74 -8.44 -18.95
C ILE A 30 4.19 -8.22 -18.43
N TRP A 31 4.89 -7.25 -18.99
CA TRP A 31 6.27 -6.95 -18.57
C TRP A 31 6.34 -6.37 -17.16
N GLY A 32 5.44 -5.46 -16.81
CA GLY A 32 5.31 -4.97 -15.45
C GLY A 32 5.05 -6.11 -14.46
N GLY A 33 4.12 -7.02 -14.80
CA GLY A 33 3.81 -8.18 -13.96
C GLY A 33 4.97 -9.16 -13.80
N ILE A 34 5.72 -9.47 -14.89
CA ILE A 34 6.87 -10.40 -14.84
C ILE A 34 8.00 -9.83 -13.98
N PHE A 35 8.30 -8.54 -14.13
CA PHE A 35 9.43 -7.91 -13.45
C PHE A 35 9.08 -7.32 -12.07
N TRP A 36 7.82 -7.34 -11.67
CA TRP A 36 7.36 -6.84 -10.38
C TRP A 36 8.07 -7.53 -9.20
N LEU A 37 7.95 -8.86 -9.10
CA LEU A 37 8.56 -9.61 -8.01
C LEU A 37 10.11 -9.51 -8.01
N PRO A 38 10.82 -9.68 -9.13
CA PRO A 38 12.25 -9.45 -9.19
C PRO A 38 12.66 -8.04 -8.73
N LYS A 39 11.90 -7.01 -9.11
CA LYS A 39 12.19 -5.63 -8.73
C LYS A 39 11.90 -5.36 -7.26
N LEU A 40 10.76 -5.83 -6.76
CA LEU A 40 10.41 -5.78 -5.34
C LEU A 40 11.45 -6.50 -4.47
N TRP A 41 11.93 -7.65 -4.94
CA TRP A 41 12.99 -8.39 -4.27
C TRP A 41 14.32 -7.61 -4.28
N ALA A 42 14.72 -7.05 -5.42
CA ALA A 42 15.94 -6.24 -5.54
C ALA A 42 15.92 -5.00 -4.64
N ASP A 43 14.79 -4.30 -4.55
CA ASP A 43 14.59 -3.18 -3.62
C ASP A 43 14.72 -3.66 -2.17
N SER A 44 13.93 -4.66 -1.79
CA SER A 44 13.86 -5.13 -0.40
C SER A 44 15.20 -5.67 0.11
N TRP A 45 15.98 -6.33 -0.76
CA TRP A 45 17.27 -6.94 -0.43
C TRP A 45 18.47 -6.08 -0.88
N SER A 46 18.25 -4.87 -1.34
CA SER A 46 19.32 -4.00 -1.87
C SER A 46 20.54 -3.84 -0.94
N PRO A 47 20.42 -3.80 0.40
CA PRO A 47 21.61 -3.72 1.26
C PRO A 47 22.45 -5.00 1.24
N VAL A 48 21.80 -6.17 1.22
CA VAL A 48 22.51 -7.47 1.13
C VAL A 48 23.13 -7.64 -0.24
N LEU A 49 22.41 -7.28 -1.29
CA LEU A 49 22.91 -7.31 -2.67
C LEU A 49 24.09 -6.36 -2.88
N ALA A 50 24.10 -5.20 -2.21
CA ALA A 50 25.24 -4.30 -2.21
C ALA A 50 26.46 -4.94 -1.51
N LEU A 51 26.27 -5.64 -0.39
CA LEU A 51 27.35 -6.39 0.26
C LEU A 51 27.90 -7.51 -0.64
N ILE A 52 27.03 -8.21 -1.36
CA ILE A 52 27.43 -9.21 -2.37
C ILE A 52 28.30 -8.54 -3.45
N GLY A 53 27.88 -7.38 -3.95
CA GLY A 53 28.66 -6.60 -4.92
C GLY A 53 30.03 -6.18 -4.37
N LEU A 54 30.07 -5.69 -3.13
CA LEU A 54 31.34 -5.33 -2.47
C LEU A 54 32.27 -6.54 -2.32
N THR A 55 31.75 -7.70 -1.92
CA THR A 55 32.51 -8.94 -1.83
C THR A 55 33.09 -9.33 -3.20
N GLY A 56 32.26 -9.24 -4.27
CA GLY A 56 32.73 -9.49 -5.64
C GLY A 56 33.83 -8.51 -6.08
N CYS A 57 33.75 -7.23 -5.70
CA CYS A 57 34.80 -6.26 -5.94
C CYS A 57 36.14 -6.68 -5.31
N LEU A 58 36.13 -7.09 -4.03
CA LEU A 58 37.32 -7.52 -3.31
C LEU A 58 37.93 -8.77 -3.95
N LEU A 59 37.11 -9.77 -4.29
CA LEU A 59 37.55 -10.96 -4.99
C LEU A 59 38.15 -10.67 -6.37
N GLY A 60 37.50 -9.77 -7.13
CA GLY A 60 37.99 -9.30 -8.44
C GLY A 60 39.35 -8.60 -8.35
N LEU A 61 39.57 -7.80 -7.30
CA LEU A 61 40.88 -7.17 -7.04
C LEU A 61 41.96 -8.21 -6.65
N ILE A 62 41.62 -9.14 -5.76
CA ILE A 62 42.57 -10.19 -5.32
C ILE A 62 42.97 -11.10 -6.49
N SER A 63 42.03 -11.48 -7.32
CA SER A 63 42.26 -12.34 -8.49
C SER A 63 42.80 -11.58 -9.71
N LEU A 64 42.94 -10.25 -9.64
CA LEU A 64 43.30 -9.37 -10.75
C LEU A 64 42.35 -9.54 -11.96
N ASN A 65 41.11 -9.93 -11.72
CA ASN A 65 40.08 -10.12 -12.76
C ASN A 65 39.26 -8.86 -12.93
N PHE A 66 39.59 -8.09 -13.96
CA PHE A 66 38.94 -6.82 -14.27
C PHE A 66 37.42 -6.93 -14.54
N PHE A 67 36.98 -8.00 -15.20
CA PHE A 67 35.54 -8.18 -15.49
C PHE A 67 34.74 -8.43 -14.20
N VAL A 68 35.25 -9.30 -13.32
CA VAL A 68 34.61 -9.55 -12.03
C VAL A 68 34.54 -8.27 -11.21
N PHE A 69 35.65 -7.54 -11.12
CA PHE A 69 35.67 -6.26 -10.43
C PHE A 69 34.66 -5.26 -11.00
N PHE A 70 34.67 -5.06 -12.33
CA PHE A 70 33.83 -4.07 -12.99
C PHE A 70 32.34 -4.36 -12.82
N PHE A 71 31.90 -5.61 -13.03
CA PHE A 71 30.48 -5.96 -12.87
C PHE A 71 30.03 -5.84 -11.42
N SER A 72 30.84 -6.30 -10.48
CA SER A 72 30.55 -6.21 -9.05
C SER A 72 30.49 -4.76 -8.58
N PHE A 73 31.42 -3.92 -9.01
CA PHE A 73 31.48 -2.51 -8.67
C PHE A 73 30.28 -1.75 -9.24
N SER A 74 29.93 -2.01 -10.49
CA SER A 74 28.76 -1.39 -11.11
C SER A 74 27.47 -1.73 -10.37
N GLY A 75 27.26 -3.01 -10.03
CA GLY A 75 26.12 -3.45 -9.23
C GLY A 75 26.09 -2.82 -7.84
N PHE A 76 27.22 -2.81 -7.15
CA PHE A 76 27.38 -2.17 -5.84
C PHE A 76 27.00 -0.68 -5.88
N VAL A 77 27.52 0.06 -6.85
CA VAL A 77 27.24 1.50 -7.01
C VAL A 77 25.73 1.76 -7.26
N LEU A 78 25.10 0.97 -8.15
CA LEU A 78 23.70 1.11 -8.44
C LEU A 78 22.83 0.84 -7.19
N LEU A 79 23.13 -0.20 -6.44
CA LEU A 79 22.39 -0.56 -5.23
C LEU A 79 22.59 0.46 -4.10
N ILE A 80 23.80 0.94 -3.88
CA ILE A 80 24.06 2.00 -2.89
C ILE A 80 23.34 3.30 -3.30
N ARG A 81 23.40 3.66 -4.58
CA ARG A 81 22.67 4.84 -5.10
C ARG A 81 21.17 4.71 -4.84
N HIS A 82 20.57 3.53 -5.09
CA HIS A 82 19.15 3.27 -4.78
C HIS A 82 18.85 3.51 -3.31
N ILE A 83 19.63 2.88 -2.40
CA ILE A 83 19.47 3.06 -0.94
C ILE A 83 19.53 4.54 -0.56
N LEU A 84 20.47 5.28 -1.12
CA LEU A 84 20.62 6.71 -0.85
C LEU A 84 19.46 7.54 -1.39
N LEU A 85 18.96 7.24 -2.59
CA LEU A 85 17.82 7.96 -3.19
C LEU A 85 16.55 7.77 -2.36
N VAL A 86 16.31 6.56 -1.85
CA VAL A 86 15.12 6.25 -1.05
C VAL A 86 15.22 6.82 0.38
N THR A 87 16.42 6.80 0.97
CA THR A 87 16.58 7.13 2.39
C THR A 87 17.05 8.57 2.65
N LYS A 88 17.60 9.24 1.64
CA LYS A 88 18.07 10.63 1.73
C LYS A 88 17.28 11.49 0.75
N GLY A 89 16.85 12.64 1.18
CA GLY A 89 16.11 13.61 0.37
C GLY A 89 15.74 14.80 1.23
N GLU A 90 15.16 15.79 0.61
CA GLU A 90 14.56 16.92 1.32
C GLU A 90 13.43 16.42 2.23
N ASP A 91 13.19 17.14 3.31
CA ASP A 91 12.14 16.81 4.25
C ASP A 91 10.76 17.16 3.63
N PRO A 92 9.89 16.20 3.34
CA PRO A 92 8.62 16.47 2.65
C PRO A 92 7.58 17.17 3.53
N PHE A 93 7.83 17.29 4.85
CA PHE A 93 6.89 17.92 5.78
C PHE A 93 7.14 19.42 5.95
N ILE A 94 8.39 19.88 5.80
CA ILE A 94 8.75 21.29 5.97
C ILE A 94 7.96 22.22 5.04
N PRO A 95 7.70 21.89 3.76
CA PRO A 95 6.90 22.78 2.90
C PRO A 95 5.42 22.87 3.30
N VAL A 96 4.92 21.94 4.14
CA VAL A 96 3.49 21.77 4.46
C VAL A 96 3.18 22.22 5.87
N PHE A 97 4.10 21.98 6.81
CA PHE A 97 3.91 22.27 8.24
C PHE A 97 4.98 23.22 8.75
N ASP A 98 4.69 23.85 9.89
CA ASP A 98 5.65 24.70 10.58
C ASP A 98 6.97 23.96 10.85
N THR A 99 8.09 24.58 10.47
CA THR A 99 9.43 23.98 10.56
C THR A 99 9.81 23.60 12.00
N GLU A 100 9.49 24.44 12.99
CA GLU A 100 9.81 24.11 14.38
C GLU A 100 8.99 22.93 14.87
N ARG A 101 7.72 22.86 14.48
CA ARG A 101 6.85 21.72 14.79
C ARG A 101 7.40 20.44 14.18
N VAL A 102 7.82 20.46 12.91
CA VAL A 102 8.43 19.31 12.22
C VAL A 102 9.73 18.88 12.90
N GLN A 103 10.59 19.83 13.31
CA GLN A 103 11.85 19.53 13.98
C GLN A 103 11.70 18.96 15.39
N ARG A 104 10.57 19.24 16.07
CA ARG A 104 10.27 18.70 17.41
C ARG A 104 9.74 17.26 17.39
N ILE A 105 9.38 16.72 16.23
CA ILE A 105 8.87 15.36 16.12
C ILE A 105 9.91 14.36 16.65
N ARG A 106 9.45 13.45 17.49
CA ARG A 106 10.22 12.29 17.93
C ARG A 106 9.58 11.03 17.38
N THR A 107 10.33 10.31 16.58
CA THR A 107 9.93 9.00 16.05
C THR A 107 10.63 7.91 16.82
N SER A 108 10.01 6.74 16.92
CA SER A 108 10.61 5.55 17.51
C SER A 108 11.70 4.97 16.62
N THR A 109 11.70 5.33 15.34
CA THR A 109 12.60 4.79 14.33
C THR A 109 13.52 5.86 13.75
N LYS A 110 14.58 5.41 13.11
CA LYS A 110 15.34 6.19 12.13
C LYS A 110 14.78 5.91 10.74
N LYS A 111 14.89 6.87 9.83
CA LYS A 111 14.45 6.70 8.44
C LYS A 111 15.04 5.44 7.79
N TYR A 112 16.28 5.10 8.15
CA TYR A 112 16.90 3.85 7.73
C TYR A 112 17.91 3.33 8.76
N ARG A 113 17.91 2.00 8.94
CA ARG A 113 18.95 1.22 9.63
C ARG A 113 19.25 -0.02 8.80
N LEU A 114 20.52 -0.48 8.78
CA LEU A 114 20.90 -1.68 8.05
C LEU A 114 20.06 -2.90 8.48
N ILE A 115 19.78 -3.01 9.77
CA ILE A 115 18.84 -3.98 10.33
C ILE A 115 17.93 -3.24 11.33
N GLN A 116 16.67 -3.12 10.99
CA GLN A 116 15.68 -2.56 11.89
C GLN A 116 15.24 -3.62 12.90
N PRO A 117 15.26 -3.34 14.20
CA PRO A 117 14.74 -4.28 15.19
C PRO A 117 13.26 -4.51 15.01
N ASP A 118 12.78 -5.70 15.35
CA ASP A 118 11.34 -5.95 15.42
C ASP A 118 10.72 -5.08 16.51
N PRO A 119 9.52 -4.54 16.25
CA PRO A 119 8.81 -3.80 17.28
C PRO A 119 8.43 -4.73 18.44
N PRO A 120 8.37 -4.22 19.68
CA PRO A 120 7.87 -4.98 20.82
C PRO A 120 6.48 -5.55 20.55
N ALA A 121 6.07 -6.53 21.35
CA ALA A 121 4.69 -7.01 21.32
C ALA A 121 3.70 -5.88 21.61
N ALA A 122 2.52 -5.97 21.06
CA ALA A 122 1.38 -5.11 21.36
C ALA A 122 0.18 -6.01 21.69
N ASN A 123 -0.76 -5.49 22.43
CA ASN A 123 -2.01 -6.18 22.72
C ASN A 123 -2.84 -6.25 21.43
N GLY A 124 -3.61 -7.31 21.24
CA GLY A 124 -4.43 -7.44 20.04
C GLY A 124 -5.62 -8.37 20.28
N THR A 125 -6.79 -7.88 19.92
CA THR A 125 -8.02 -8.65 19.86
C THR A 125 -8.31 -9.02 18.41
N ARG A 126 -8.51 -10.30 18.15
CA ARG A 126 -8.79 -10.82 16.81
C ARG A 126 -10.29 -11.01 16.62
N ASP A 127 -10.73 -10.85 15.36
CA ASP A 127 -12.10 -11.11 14.93
C ASP A 127 -13.16 -10.40 15.79
N LEU A 128 -12.87 -9.16 16.18
CA LEU A 128 -13.82 -8.30 16.85
C LEU A 128 -15.00 -8.03 15.93
N ILE A 129 -16.21 -8.28 16.41
CA ILE A 129 -17.44 -8.01 15.68
C ILE A 129 -17.82 -6.55 15.88
N LEU A 130 -17.64 -5.72 14.83
CA LEU A 130 -18.00 -4.31 14.88
C LEU A 130 -19.51 -4.12 14.81
N GLN A 131 -20.19 -4.94 14.01
CA GLN A 131 -21.65 -4.97 13.95
C GLN A 131 -22.16 -6.32 13.46
N PRO A 132 -23.13 -6.94 14.16
CA PRO A 132 -23.87 -8.06 13.60
C PRO A 132 -24.67 -7.56 12.39
N ARG A 133 -24.57 -8.22 11.26
CA ARG A 133 -25.40 -7.87 10.09
C ARG A 133 -26.87 -8.25 10.38
N LYS A 134 -27.79 -7.32 10.13
CA LYS A 134 -29.23 -7.56 10.34
C LYS A 134 -29.86 -8.47 9.30
N ASP A 135 -29.24 -8.64 8.13
CA ASP A 135 -29.80 -9.30 6.95
C ASP A 135 -28.90 -10.44 6.50
N ASP A 136 -28.90 -11.59 7.21
CA ASP A 136 -28.22 -12.86 6.85
C ASP A 136 -26.79 -12.78 6.24
N GLY A 137 -26.16 -11.63 6.29
CA GLY A 137 -24.81 -11.41 5.83
C GLY A 137 -23.75 -11.69 6.91
N ALA A 138 -22.50 -11.94 6.49
CA ALA A 138 -21.37 -12.06 7.41
C ALA A 138 -21.18 -10.79 8.23
N PRO A 139 -20.86 -10.88 9.53
CA PRO A 139 -20.58 -9.71 10.36
C PRO A 139 -19.37 -8.93 9.85
N LEU A 140 -19.34 -7.63 10.10
CA LEU A 140 -18.13 -6.82 9.87
C LEU A 140 -17.13 -7.16 10.97
N LEU A 141 -16.00 -7.75 10.57
CA LEU A 141 -14.92 -8.14 11.49
C LEU A 141 -13.76 -7.16 11.41
N ALA A 142 -13.07 -6.99 12.53
CA ALA A 142 -11.81 -6.26 12.60
C ALA A 142 -10.84 -6.92 13.59
N ASP A 143 -9.55 -6.63 13.41
CA ASP A 143 -8.54 -6.88 14.43
C ASP A 143 -8.19 -5.55 15.11
N LEU A 144 -8.29 -5.52 16.43
CA LEU A 144 -7.94 -4.36 17.22
C LEU A 144 -6.53 -4.53 17.80
N TRP A 145 -5.71 -3.50 17.68
CA TRP A 145 -4.38 -3.44 18.25
C TRP A 145 -4.29 -2.26 19.22
N GLU A 146 -3.79 -2.53 20.41
CA GLU A 146 -3.70 -1.56 21.49
C GLU A 146 -2.26 -1.39 21.97
N PRO A 147 -1.91 -0.18 22.41
CA PRO A 147 -0.64 0.05 23.09
C PRO A 147 -0.50 -0.85 24.32
N PRO A 148 0.72 -1.35 24.61
CA PRO A 148 1.01 -1.95 25.92
C PRO A 148 0.65 -0.98 27.06
N GLU A 149 0.30 -1.51 28.24
CA GLU A 149 -0.08 -0.69 29.39
C GLU A 149 0.99 0.32 29.81
N SER A 150 2.27 -0.03 29.59
CA SER A 150 3.43 0.85 29.90
C SER A 150 3.58 2.01 28.93
N ILE A 151 2.85 2.04 27.83
CA ILE A 151 2.95 3.08 26.79
C ILE A 151 1.81 4.08 26.95
N PRO A 152 2.10 5.38 27.11
CA PRO A 152 1.08 6.42 27.16
C PRO A 152 0.23 6.42 25.89
N ARG A 153 -1.08 6.58 26.04
CA ARG A 153 -2.00 6.69 24.91
C ARG A 153 -1.83 8.03 24.20
N SER A 154 -1.76 8.01 22.88
CA SER A 154 -1.63 9.22 22.05
C SER A 154 -2.95 9.97 21.86
N GLY A 155 -4.07 9.28 22.08
CA GLY A 155 -5.41 9.77 21.75
C GLY A 155 -5.81 9.57 20.29
N LEU A 156 -4.89 9.11 19.40
CA LEU A 156 -5.23 8.79 18.01
C LEU A 156 -5.73 7.35 17.89
N ALA A 157 -6.82 7.17 17.10
CA ALA A 157 -7.22 5.87 16.58
C ALA A 157 -7.01 5.84 15.06
N ILE A 158 -6.42 4.76 14.55
CA ILE A 158 -6.15 4.54 13.15
C ILE A 158 -7.07 3.42 12.67
N ILE A 159 -7.88 3.69 11.64
CA ILE A 159 -8.69 2.66 10.98
C ILE A 159 -7.98 2.30 9.67
N TYR A 160 -7.56 1.05 9.56
CA TYR A 160 -6.78 0.56 8.43
C TYR A 160 -7.63 -0.30 7.50
N PHE A 161 -7.43 -0.07 6.19
CA PHE A 161 -8.08 -0.81 5.10
C PHE A 161 -7.01 -1.43 4.20
N HIS A 162 -7.04 -2.77 4.10
CA HIS A 162 -6.06 -3.52 3.33
C HIS A 162 -6.21 -3.30 1.81
N GLY A 163 -5.14 -3.58 1.06
CA GLY A 163 -5.15 -3.62 -0.40
C GLY A 163 -5.85 -4.85 -0.97
N GLY A 164 -5.55 -5.17 -2.24
CA GLY A 164 -6.07 -6.38 -2.88
C GLY A 164 -7.09 -6.10 -3.98
N ALA A 165 -7.03 -4.92 -4.60
CA ALA A 165 -7.88 -4.54 -5.74
C ALA A 165 -9.38 -4.76 -5.48
N TRP A 166 -9.84 -4.51 -4.26
CA TRP A 166 -11.22 -4.70 -3.78
C TRP A 166 -11.77 -6.14 -3.86
N GLN A 167 -10.96 -7.12 -4.19
CA GLN A 167 -11.36 -8.52 -4.45
C GLN A 167 -10.62 -9.56 -3.64
N ALA A 168 -9.48 -9.19 -3.10
CA ALA A 168 -8.57 -10.12 -2.46
C ALA A 168 -8.03 -9.57 -1.15
N MET A 169 -7.27 -10.41 -0.46
CA MET A 169 -6.69 -10.16 0.85
C MET A 169 -7.74 -10.14 1.97
N ASP A 170 -7.25 -9.89 3.16
CA ASP A 170 -8.03 -9.82 4.39
C ASP A 170 -7.24 -8.99 5.41
N LYS A 171 -7.87 -8.62 6.52
CA LYS A 171 -7.19 -8.04 7.68
C LYS A 171 -6.03 -8.93 8.14
N GLY A 172 -5.03 -8.37 8.78
CA GLY A 172 -3.87 -9.09 9.35
C GLY A 172 -2.81 -9.52 8.32
N ILE A 173 -3.04 -9.32 7.01
CA ILE A 173 -2.07 -9.74 6.00
C ILE A 173 -0.92 -8.73 5.94
N LEU A 174 0.29 -9.21 6.30
CA LEU A 174 1.57 -8.49 6.22
C LEU A 174 1.68 -7.19 7.08
N THR A 175 0.65 -6.82 7.83
CA THR A 175 0.54 -5.54 8.53
C THR A 175 0.98 -5.57 9.99
N GLN A 176 1.04 -6.75 10.60
CA GLN A 176 1.31 -6.90 12.03
C GLN A 176 2.54 -6.13 12.56
N PRO A 177 3.69 -6.07 11.86
CA PRO A 177 4.82 -5.32 12.37
C PRO A 177 4.64 -3.82 12.35
N LEU A 178 3.93 -3.29 11.34
CA LEU A 178 3.56 -1.89 11.31
C LEU A 178 2.63 -1.58 12.49
N PHE A 179 1.59 -2.38 12.69
CA PHE A 179 0.63 -2.15 13.78
C PHE A 179 1.26 -2.26 15.17
N ARG A 180 2.14 -3.26 15.40
CA ARG A 180 2.92 -3.32 16.64
C ARG A 180 3.73 -2.05 16.86
N ARG A 181 4.34 -1.53 15.81
CA ARG A 181 5.14 -0.31 15.88
C ARG A 181 4.29 0.90 16.24
N LEU A 182 3.16 1.08 15.56
CA LEU A 182 2.24 2.18 15.81
C LEU A 182 1.57 2.07 17.20
N ALA A 183 1.22 0.86 17.62
CA ALA A 183 0.71 0.63 18.98
C ALA A 183 1.76 0.98 20.06
N ASN A 184 3.04 0.66 19.84
CA ASN A 184 4.14 1.08 20.72
C ASN A 184 4.42 2.59 20.71
N GLN A 185 3.73 3.37 19.86
CA GLN A 185 3.72 4.84 19.90
C GLN A 185 2.47 5.41 20.57
N GLY A 186 1.64 4.57 21.12
CA GLY A 186 0.44 4.97 21.85
C GLY A 186 -0.83 5.01 21.01
N HIS A 187 -0.78 4.60 19.74
CA HIS A 187 -1.96 4.61 18.86
C HIS A 187 -2.77 3.32 19.00
N VAL A 188 -4.10 3.45 18.85
CA VAL A 188 -5.02 2.32 18.69
C VAL A 188 -5.22 2.07 17.20
N ILE A 189 -5.19 0.81 16.75
CA ILE A 189 -5.37 0.47 15.35
C ILE A 189 -6.50 -0.53 15.19
N LEU A 190 -7.44 -0.23 14.30
CA LEU A 190 -8.54 -1.09 13.90
C LEU A 190 -8.30 -1.55 12.46
N ASP A 191 -7.93 -2.81 12.25
CA ASP A 191 -7.69 -3.43 10.95
C ASP A 191 -8.97 -4.10 10.46
N VAL A 192 -9.62 -3.54 9.46
CA VAL A 192 -11.00 -3.85 9.06
C VAL A 192 -11.04 -4.84 7.90
N ALA A 193 -11.81 -5.93 8.08
CA ALA A 193 -12.15 -6.87 7.00
C ALA A 193 -13.40 -6.40 6.25
N TYR A 194 -13.26 -5.38 5.42
CA TYR A 194 -14.37 -4.91 4.59
C TYR A 194 -14.76 -5.97 3.53
N PRO A 195 -16.04 -6.05 3.12
CA PRO A 195 -16.48 -7.03 2.13
C PRO A 195 -15.84 -6.76 0.77
N LEU A 196 -15.64 -7.83 0.00
CA LEU A 196 -14.92 -7.81 -1.26
C LEU A 196 -15.85 -8.07 -2.45
N ALA A 197 -15.47 -7.61 -3.63
CA ALA A 197 -16.14 -7.97 -4.86
C ALA A 197 -15.84 -9.45 -5.21
N PRO A 198 -16.78 -10.20 -5.85
CA PRO A 198 -18.06 -9.72 -6.40
C PRO A 198 -19.22 -9.71 -5.38
N GLU A 199 -19.02 -10.15 -4.13
CA GLU A 199 -20.09 -10.27 -3.14
C GLU A 199 -20.57 -8.88 -2.66
N ALA A 200 -19.74 -7.84 -2.81
CA ALA A 200 -20.09 -6.47 -2.51
C ALA A 200 -19.65 -5.53 -3.65
N ASP A 201 -20.47 -4.55 -3.93
CA ASP A 201 -20.12 -3.42 -4.79
C ASP A 201 -19.39 -2.32 -4.00
N LEU A 202 -18.93 -1.29 -4.69
CA LEU A 202 -18.21 -0.17 -4.08
C LEU A 202 -19.03 0.55 -3.00
N ASN A 203 -20.34 0.71 -3.20
CA ASN A 203 -21.23 1.38 -2.24
C ASN A 203 -21.35 0.56 -0.95
N GLN A 204 -21.49 -0.75 -1.07
CA GLN A 204 -21.55 -1.65 0.07
C GLN A 204 -20.22 -1.64 0.85
N MET A 205 -19.07 -1.67 0.14
CA MET A 205 -17.75 -1.55 0.77
C MET A 205 -17.62 -0.24 1.52
N LEU A 206 -17.99 0.87 0.90
CA LEU A 206 -17.92 2.19 1.51
C LEU A 206 -18.87 2.31 2.72
N GLY A 207 -20.03 1.65 2.65
CA GLY A 207 -20.93 1.52 3.79
C GLY A 207 -20.29 0.86 5.00
N GLU A 208 -19.54 -0.23 4.79
CA GLU A 208 -18.84 -0.92 5.88
C GLU A 208 -17.66 -0.09 6.43
N VAL A 209 -16.94 0.62 5.54
CA VAL A 209 -15.92 1.60 5.97
C VAL A 209 -16.53 2.66 6.90
N LYS A 210 -17.68 3.21 6.53
CA LYS A 210 -18.39 4.21 7.34
C LYS A 210 -18.88 3.63 8.68
N ARG A 211 -19.33 2.38 8.70
CA ARG A 211 -19.69 1.68 9.95
C ARG A 211 -18.49 1.50 10.88
N ALA A 212 -17.32 1.15 10.33
CA ALA A 212 -16.10 1.05 11.10
C ALA A 212 -15.69 2.41 11.72
N ILE A 213 -15.88 3.51 10.99
CA ILE A 213 -15.65 4.87 11.50
C ILE A 213 -16.59 5.17 12.68
N LEU A 214 -17.89 4.95 12.52
CA LEU A 214 -18.87 5.18 13.57
C LEU A 214 -18.60 4.32 14.79
N TRP A 215 -18.35 3.02 14.57
CA TRP A 215 -18.01 2.13 15.68
C TRP A 215 -16.80 2.63 16.47
N MET A 216 -15.72 3.04 15.80
CA MET A 216 -14.54 3.55 16.48
C MET A 216 -14.83 4.85 17.22
N LYS A 217 -15.65 5.76 16.68
CA LYS A 217 -16.06 6.99 17.38
C LYS A 217 -16.86 6.69 18.65
N ASP A 218 -17.81 5.76 18.56
CA ASP A 218 -18.66 5.36 19.68
C ASP A 218 -17.87 4.68 20.81
N HIS A 219 -16.83 3.92 20.47
CA HIS A 219 -15.98 3.17 21.42
C HIS A 219 -14.63 3.86 21.71
N ALA A 220 -14.36 5.04 21.16
CA ALA A 220 -13.07 5.70 21.27
C ALA A 220 -12.61 5.86 22.74
N LYS A 221 -13.51 6.23 23.65
CA LYS A 221 -13.20 6.41 25.07
C LYS A 221 -12.81 5.12 25.77
N GLU A 222 -13.39 3.99 25.36
CA GLU A 222 -13.07 2.66 25.88
C GLU A 222 -11.60 2.31 25.63
N TYR A 223 -11.10 2.70 24.45
CA TYR A 223 -9.71 2.47 24.05
C TYR A 223 -8.79 3.68 24.31
N SER A 224 -9.25 4.66 25.09
CA SER A 224 -8.50 5.88 25.39
C SER A 224 -8.08 6.65 24.14
N ALA A 225 -8.89 6.60 23.09
CA ALA A 225 -8.82 7.45 21.91
C ALA A 225 -9.79 8.63 22.01
N ILE A 226 -9.55 9.65 21.20
CA ILE A 226 -10.37 10.86 21.10
C ILE A 226 -11.23 10.72 19.84
N PRO A 227 -12.59 10.78 19.93
CA PRO A 227 -13.49 10.56 18.79
C PRO A 227 -13.20 11.48 17.59
N GLU A 228 -12.70 12.68 17.84
CA GLU A 228 -12.34 13.66 16.82
C GLU A 228 -10.97 13.38 16.17
N ARG A 229 -10.18 12.46 16.76
CA ARG A 229 -8.82 12.12 16.29
C ARG A 229 -8.75 10.75 15.61
N ILE A 230 -9.66 10.52 14.66
CA ILE A 230 -9.68 9.30 13.84
C ILE A 230 -8.87 9.54 12.57
N VAL A 231 -7.87 8.71 12.32
CA VAL A 231 -7.06 8.69 11.10
C VAL A 231 -7.48 7.49 10.25
N LEU A 232 -7.79 7.72 8.98
CA LEU A 232 -7.97 6.63 8.03
C LEU A 232 -6.65 6.32 7.35
N MET A 233 -6.29 5.06 7.28
CA MET A 233 -5.08 4.61 6.60
C MET A 233 -5.43 3.45 5.68
N GLY A 234 -4.90 3.46 4.46
CA GLY A 234 -5.13 2.36 3.55
C GLY A 234 -4.01 2.20 2.52
N VAL A 235 -4.06 1.04 1.86
CA VAL A 235 -3.11 0.63 0.84
C VAL A 235 -3.87 0.27 -0.44
N SER A 236 -3.46 0.80 -1.61
CA SER A 236 -4.06 0.43 -2.91
C SER A 236 -5.59 0.63 -2.92
N GLY A 237 -6.38 -0.43 -3.17
CA GLY A 237 -7.84 -0.39 -3.09
C GLY A 237 -8.40 0.08 -1.73
N GLY A 238 -7.72 -0.28 -0.62
CA GLY A 238 -8.08 0.21 0.71
C GLY A 238 -7.77 1.70 0.91
N ALA A 239 -6.71 2.21 0.29
CA ALA A 239 -6.41 3.64 0.28
C ALA A 239 -7.45 4.45 -0.50
N HIS A 240 -7.94 3.90 -1.63
CA HIS A 240 -9.08 4.48 -2.36
C HIS A 240 -10.31 4.61 -1.46
N LEU A 241 -10.69 3.55 -0.75
CA LEU A 241 -11.83 3.57 0.18
C LEU A 241 -11.64 4.58 1.31
N ALA A 242 -10.45 4.65 1.90
CA ALA A 242 -10.10 5.61 2.94
C ALA A 242 -10.24 7.07 2.47
N LEU A 243 -9.69 7.38 1.30
CA LEU A 243 -9.80 8.71 0.68
C LEU A 243 -11.26 9.06 0.36
N LEU A 244 -12.00 8.15 -0.26
CA LEU A 244 -13.39 8.38 -0.63
C LEU A 244 -14.28 8.59 0.60
N ALA A 245 -14.10 7.81 1.65
CA ALA A 245 -14.82 7.96 2.91
C ALA A 245 -14.54 9.31 3.59
N ALA A 246 -13.29 9.78 3.54
CA ALA A 246 -12.88 11.04 4.16
C ALA A 246 -13.30 12.27 3.35
N TYR A 247 -13.31 12.18 2.02
CA TYR A 247 -13.56 13.35 1.14
C TYR A 247 -15.04 13.50 0.76
N ALA A 248 -15.80 12.41 0.78
CA ALA A 248 -17.24 12.41 0.51
C ALA A 248 -18.06 11.84 1.69
N PRO A 249 -17.85 12.31 2.94
CA PRO A 249 -18.41 11.68 4.13
C PRO A 249 -19.95 11.67 4.14
N ALA A 250 -20.57 12.74 3.67
CA ALA A 250 -22.02 12.93 3.68
C ALA A 250 -22.64 12.95 2.27
N HIS A 251 -21.93 12.47 1.23
CA HIS A 251 -22.45 12.52 -0.13
C HIS A 251 -23.71 11.66 -0.28
N PRO A 252 -24.83 12.20 -0.82
CA PRO A 252 -26.14 11.50 -0.88
C PRO A 252 -26.11 10.16 -1.62
N ALA A 253 -25.25 10.02 -2.63
CA ALA A 253 -25.12 8.77 -3.39
C ALA A 253 -24.51 7.63 -2.56
N PHE A 254 -23.87 7.93 -1.45
CA PHE A 254 -23.27 6.95 -0.52
C PHE A 254 -24.16 6.80 0.73
N GLN A 255 -25.36 6.33 0.56
CA GLN A 255 -26.48 6.41 1.52
C GLN A 255 -26.40 5.56 2.78
N HIS A 256 -25.31 4.84 3.03
CA HIS A 256 -25.19 3.99 4.23
C HIS A 256 -24.83 4.76 5.52
N VAL A 257 -25.09 6.06 5.54
CA VAL A 257 -24.80 6.91 6.69
C VAL A 257 -26.05 7.09 7.52
N VAL A 258 -25.93 6.93 8.84
CA VAL A 258 -26.97 7.36 9.78
C VAL A 258 -27.11 8.88 9.66
N PRO A 259 -28.30 9.42 9.35
CA PRO A 259 -28.48 10.86 9.25
C PRO A 259 -28.03 11.57 10.54
N GLY A 260 -27.19 12.61 10.40
CA GLY A 260 -26.66 13.36 11.54
C GLY A 260 -25.48 12.74 12.30
N ALA A 261 -24.99 11.56 11.85
CA ALA A 261 -23.79 10.97 12.44
C ALA A 261 -22.54 11.81 12.11
N ASP A 262 -21.65 11.95 13.09
CA ASP A 262 -20.35 12.60 12.89
C ASP A 262 -19.40 11.69 12.11
N MET A 263 -19.17 12.03 10.85
CA MET A 263 -18.24 11.34 9.95
C MET A 263 -16.92 12.09 9.75
N SER A 264 -16.63 13.07 10.61
CA SER A 264 -15.39 13.84 10.52
C SER A 264 -14.16 12.94 10.71
N ILE A 265 -13.14 13.18 9.88
CA ILE A 265 -11.86 12.46 9.90
C ILE A 265 -10.75 13.46 10.17
N HIS A 266 -9.85 13.11 11.07
CA HIS A 266 -8.76 13.97 11.50
C HIS A 266 -7.63 14.07 10.46
N ALA A 267 -7.28 12.93 9.84
CA ALA A 267 -6.27 12.86 8.78
C ALA A 267 -6.42 11.58 7.94
N VAL A 268 -5.79 11.55 6.76
CA VAL A 268 -5.74 10.37 5.89
C VAL A 268 -4.30 10.02 5.54
N ILE A 269 -4.00 8.72 5.51
CA ILE A 269 -2.74 8.16 5.01
C ILE A 269 -3.09 7.22 3.86
N SER A 270 -2.63 7.56 2.66
CA SER A 270 -2.86 6.82 1.42
C SER A 270 -1.56 6.30 0.85
N LEU A 271 -1.40 4.98 0.78
CA LEU A 271 -0.28 4.35 0.09
C LEU A 271 -0.76 3.90 -1.30
N PHE A 272 -0.20 4.52 -2.33
CA PHE A 272 -0.51 4.25 -3.76
C PHE A 272 -2.00 3.98 -4.02
N GLY A 273 -2.89 4.85 -3.50
CA GLY A 273 -4.33 4.75 -3.68
C GLY A 273 -4.81 5.27 -5.02
N VAL A 274 -5.85 4.64 -5.58
CA VAL A 274 -6.55 5.18 -6.76
C VAL A 274 -7.27 6.46 -6.35
N THR A 275 -7.01 7.56 -7.06
CA THR A 275 -7.63 8.86 -6.77
C THR A 275 -8.63 9.32 -7.84
N ASP A 276 -8.53 8.75 -9.05
CA ASP A 276 -9.38 9.02 -10.20
C ASP A 276 -9.73 7.71 -10.90
N MET A 277 -10.94 7.22 -10.68
CA MET A 277 -11.41 5.94 -11.22
C MET A 277 -11.56 5.96 -12.73
N SER A 278 -11.88 7.14 -13.31
CA SER A 278 -11.99 7.28 -14.77
C SER A 278 -10.64 7.11 -15.45
N ALA A 279 -9.61 7.81 -14.95
CA ALA A 279 -8.25 7.67 -15.45
C ALA A 279 -7.73 6.24 -15.23
N PHE A 280 -7.97 5.66 -14.06
CA PHE A 280 -7.56 4.30 -13.75
C PHE A 280 -8.19 3.27 -14.71
N PHE A 281 -9.47 3.42 -15.05
CA PHE A 281 -10.13 2.56 -16.03
C PHE A 281 -9.49 2.67 -17.42
N GLU A 282 -9.17 3.89 -17.87
CA GLU A 282 -8.51 4.11 -19.15
C GLU A 282 -7.08 3.56 -19.19
N GLU A 283 -6.32 3.77 -18.13
CA GLU A 283 -4.94 3.28 -17.98
C GLU A 283 -4.92 1.75 -18.03
N TYR A 284 -5.77 1.08 -17.26
CA TYR A 284 -5.91 -0.37 -17.24
C TYR A 284 -6.41 -0.92 -18.59
N GLY A 285 -7.32 -0.21 -19.25
CA GLY A 285 -7.84 -0.60 -20.57
C GLY A 285 -6.79 -0.53 -21.67
N ARG A 286 -5.82 0.39 -21.59
CA ARG A 286 -4.71 0.50 -22.57
C ARG A 286 -3.68 -0.60 -22.41
N THR A 287 -3.36 -1.00 -21.18
CA THR A 287 -2.27 -1.91 -20.87
C THR A 287 -2.56 -3.36 -21.19
N THR A 288 -3.83 -3.72 -21.28
CA THR A 288 -4.27 -5.10 -21.39
C THR A 288 -4.73 -5.51 -22.80
N LYS A 289 -4.59 -4.65 -23.81
CA LYS A 289 -4.97 -4.94 -25.21
C LYS A 289 -4.29 -6.14 -25.86
N LYS A 290 -3.30 -6.78 -25.22
CA LYS A 290 -2.60 -7.98 -25.69
C LYS A 290 -2.22 -8.90 -24.54
N GLN A 291 -3.17 -9.34 -23.73
CA GLN A 291 -2.90 -10.55 -22.94
C GLN A 291 -3.21 -11.78 -23.78
N PRO A 292 -2.24 -12.70 -23.97
CA PRO A 292 -2.58 -14.02 -24.47
C PRO A 292 -3.49 -14.73 -23.47
N GLU A 293 -4.36 -15.60 -23.94
CA GLU A 293 -5.31 -16.42 -23.18
C GLU A 293 -4.62 -17.37 -22.17
N PHE A 294 -3.79 -16.83 -21.29
CA PHE A 294 -3.08 -17.63 -20.28
C PHE A 294 -3.99 -18.08 -19.12
N SER A 295 -5.16 -17.47 -18.99
CA SER A 295 -6.09 -17.78 -17.88
C SER A 295 -7.04 -18.96 -18.15
N SER A 296 -7.13 -19.46 -19.39
CA SER A 296 -8.10 -20.52 -19.74
C SER A 296 -7.59 -21.95 -19.58
N GLN A 297 -6.30 -22.17 -19.28
CA GLN A 297 -5.71 -23.52 -19.25
C GLN A 297 -5.32 -24.04 -17.85
N ILE A 298 -5.51 -23.28 -16.79
CA ILE A 298 -5.34 -23.82 -15.43
C ILE A 298 -6.68 -24.42 -15.01
N THR A 299 -6.86 -25.70 -15.27
CA THR A 299 -8.05 -26.44 -14.80
C THR A 299 -8.01 -26.58 -13.27
N PRO A 300 -9.18 -26.54 -12.59
CA PRO A 300 -9.28 -26.67 -11.13
C PRO A 300 -8.68 -27.96 -10.56
N ASP A 301 -8.44 -28.96 -11.40
CA ASP A 301 -7.98 -30.29 -10.98
C ASP A 301 -6.46 -30.40 -10.75
N LEU A 302 -5.68 -29.35 -11.11
CA LEU A 302 -4.22 -29.32 -10.95
C LEU A 302 -3.75 -28.72 -9.62
N LEU A 303 -4.66 -28.16 -8.81
CA LEU A 303 -4.32 -27.62 -7.50
C LEU A 303 -4.65 -28.66 -6.40
N PRO A 304 -3.69 -29.04 -5.55
CA PRO A 304 -3.99 -29.92 -4.42
C PRO A 304 -5.09 -29.31 -3.56
N ARG A 305 -6.04 -30.12 -3.09
CA ARG A 305 -7.06 -29.73 -2.12
C ARG A 305 -6.39 -29.42 -0.78
N ILE A 306 -5.87 -28.19 -0.63
CA ILE A 306 -5.35 -27.69 0.62
C ILE A 306 -6.54 -27.17 1.42
N HIS A 307 -6.78 -27.79 2.58
CA HIS A 307 -7.92 -27.51 3.45
C HIS A 307 -7.92 -26.10 4.08
N ASP A 308 -6.80 -25.38 4.02
CA ASP A 308 -6.72 -23.96 4.35
C ASP A 308 -6.59 -23.15 3.05
N ARG A 309 -7.68 -22.52 2.64
CA ARG A 309 -7.69 -21.63 1.49
C ARG A 309 -6.78 -20.43 1.79
N THR A 310 -5.59 -20.45 1.24
CA THR A 310 -4.66 -19.31 1.30
C THR A 310 -5.27 -18.10 0.57
N TRP A 311 -4.81 -16.89 0.92
CA TRP A 311 -5.21 -15.66 0.22
C TRP A 311 -5.02 -15.77 -1.30
N LEU A 312 -3.97 -16.48 -1.74
CA LEU A 312 -3.67 -16.72 -3.16
C LEU A 312 -4.78 -17.54 -3.83
N ASP A 313 -5.32 -18.53 -3.12
CA ASP A 313 -6.42 -19.36 -3.59
C ASP A 313 -7.72 -18.55 -3.74
N ARG A 314 -8.00 -17.66 -2.77
CA ARG A 314 -9.14 -16.74 -2.85
C ARG A 314 -8.96 -15.73 -3.98
N PHE A 315 -7.76 -15.20 -4.17
CA PHE A 315 -7.44 -14.30 -5.29
C PHE A 315 -7.63 -14.98 -6.64
N MET A 316 -7.10 -16.21 -6.81
CA MET A 316 -7.17 -16.96 -8.07
C MET A 316 -8.59 -17.46 -8.38
N THR A 317 -9.38 -17.82 -7.37
CA THR A 317 -10.76 -18.29 -7.57
C THR A 317 -11.74 -17.15 -7.77
N ARG A 318 -11.56 -16.00 -7.10
CA ARG A 318 -12.46 -14.84 -7.23
C ARG A 318 -12.30 -14.11 -8.56
N SER A 319 -11.10 -14.02 -9.11
CA SER A 319 -10.89 -13.43 -10.45
C SER A 319 -11.65 -14.17 -11.58
N ARG A 320 -12.15 -15.38 -11.31
CA ARG A 320 -13.00 -16.17 -12.23
C ARG A 320 -14.51 -15.97 -12.04
N ALA A 321 -14.93 -15.31 -10.95
CA ALA A 321 -16.34 -15.21 -10.57
C ALA A 321 -17.10 -14.09 -11.30
N PHE A 322 -16.41 -13.22 -12.06
CA PHE A 322 -17.09 -12.18 -12.84
C PHE A 322 -17.75 -12.81 -14.07
N PRO A 323 -19.06 -12.63 -14.28
CA PRO A 323 -19.74 -13.17 -15.44
C PRO A 323 -19.23 -12.50 -16.71
N ASN A 324 -18.41 -13.22 -17.48
CA ASN A 324 -17.83 -12.79 -18.75
C ASN A 324 -18.84 -12.54 -19.87
N TYR A 325 -20.13 -12.78 -19.65
CA TYR A 325 -21.12 -12.87 -20.71
C TYR A 325 -21.42 -11.57 -21.47
N ARG A 326 -21.24 -10.41 -20.82
CA ARG A 326 -21.54 -9.10 -21.45
C ARG A 326 -20.30 -8.41 -22.03
N TYR A 327 -19.12 -8.73 -21.54
CA TYR A 327 -17.88 -8.00 -21.81
C TYR A 327 -16.70 -8.90 -22.25
N GLY A 328 -17.01 -10.03 -22.86
CA GLY A 328 -16.07 -11.13 -23.15
C GLY A 328 -14.76 -10.81 -23.91
N ASN A 329 -14.63 -9.60 -24.46
CA ASN A 329 -13.42 -9.12 -25.14
C ASN A 329 -12.67 -8.04 -24.36
N MET A 330 -13.07 -7.77 -23.11
CA MET A 330 -12.37 -6.80 -22.27
C MET A 330 -11.15 -7.41 -21.59
N PRO A 331 -10.11 -6.60 -21.40
CA PRO A 331 -8.95 -6.99 -20.61
C PRO A 331 -9.32 -7.29 -19.15
N GLY A 332 -8.66 -8.26 -18.51
CA GLY A 332 -9.01 -8.75 -17.17
C GLY A 332 -9.06 -7.66 -16.08
N GLY A 333 -8.17 -6.66 -16.16
CA GLY A 333 -8.20 -5.52 -15.22
C GLY A 333 -9.40 -4.59 -15.42
N ALA A 334 -9.80 -4.33 -16.68
CA ALA A 334 -11.00 -3.55 -16.96
C ALA A 334 -12.28 -4.30 -16.56
N LEU A 335 -12.33 -5.63 -16.73
CA LEU A 335 -13.44 -6.46 -16.25
C LEU A 335 -13.64 -6.38 -14.74
N LEU A 336 -12.54 -6.32 -13.99
CA LEU A 336 -12.57 -6.12 -12.54
C LEU A 336 -13.29 -4.81 -12.18
N LEU A 337 -12.91 -3.73 -12.83
CA LEU A 337 -13.52 -2.42 -12.60
C LEU A 337 -14.99 -2.36 -13.05
N VAL A 338 -15.32 -2.99 -14.17
CA VAL A 338 -16.72 -3.12 -14.62
C VAL A 338 -17.56 -3.87 -13.61
N GLY A 339 -17.03 -4.95 -13.02
CA GLY A 339 -17.70 -5.69 -11.95
C GLY A 339 -17.92 -4.86 -10.68
N LEU A 340 -16.90 -4.11 -10.28
CA LEU A 340 -16.93 -3.24 -9.11
C LEU A 340 -17.91 -2.06 -9.29
N MET A 341 -17.93 -1.45 -10.49
CA MET A 341 -18.69 -0.23 -10.81
C MET A 341 -20.07 -0.50 -11.35
N GLY A 342 -20.36 -1.72 -11.81
CA GLY A 342 -21.65 -2.11 -12.43
C GLY A 342 -21.77 -1.81 -13.92
N GLY A 343 -20.72 -1.32 -14.59
CA GLY A 343 -20.69 -1.01 -16.03
C GLY A 343 -19.38 -0.36 -16.45
N THR A 344 -19.20 -0.15 -17.74
CA THR A 344 -18.03 0.52 -18.31
C THR A 344 -18.05 2.02 -18.07
N LEU A 345 -16.86 2.65 -18.12
CA LEU A 345 -16.74 4.11 -18.08
C LEU A 345 -17.63 4.82 -19.12
N LYS A 346 -17.80 4.23 -20.31
CA LYS A 346 -18.66 4.79 -21.37
C LYS A 346 -20.14 4.69 -21.04
N GLU A 347 -20.57 3.62 -20.37
CA GLU A 347 -21.98 3.38 -20.03
C GLU A 347 -22.40 4.18 -18.80
N ILE A 348 -21.51 4.35 -17.81
CA ILE A 348 -21.83 4.95 -16.51
C ILE A 348 -20.73 5.94 -16.05
N PRO A 349 -20.39 6.98 -16.85
CA PRO A 349 -19.28 7.89 -16.54
C PRO A 349 -19.47 8.59 -15.18
N GLU A 350 -20.72 8.90 -14.80
CA GLU A 350 -21.04 9.55 -13.54
C GLU A 350 -20.65 8.70 -12.31
N ASN A 351 -20.79 7.37 -12.40
CA ASN A 351 -20.40 6.48 -11.31
C ASN A 351 -18.88 6.50 -11.12
N TYR A 352 -18.09 6.50 -12.20
CA TYR A 352 -16.66 6.61 -12.14
C TYR A 352 -16.20 7.96 -11.58
N HIS A 353 -16.85 9.06 -11.99
CA HIS A 353 -16.60 10.38 -11.42
C HIS A 353 -16.93 10.40 -9.93
N LEU A 354 -18.09 9.89 -9.55
CA LEU A 354 -18.52 9.81 -8.15
C LEU A 354 -17.59 8.94 -7.29
N ALA A 355 -17.07 7.85 -7.84
CA ALA A 355 -16.13 6.96 -7.17
C ALA A 355 -14.70 7.51 -7.09
N SER A 356 -14.41 8.67 -7.67
CA SER A 356 -13.08 9.28 -7.71
C SER A 356 -12.87 10.21 -6.50
N PRO A 357 -11.99 9.91 -5.53
CA PRO A 357 -11.68 10.84 -4.44
C PRO A 357 -11.32 12.25 -4.92
N LEU A 358 -10.61 12.34 -6.06
CA LEU A 358 -10.22 13.61 -6.68
C LEU A 358 -11.42 14.52 -6.99
N SER A 359 -12.59 13.95 -7.34
CA SER A 359 -13.81 14.70 -7.64
C SER A 359 -14.45 15.38 -6.42
N HIS A 360 -14.06 14.95 -5.22
CA HIS A 360 -14.62 15.45 -3.96
C HIS A 360 -13.67 16.39 -3.21
N VAL A 361 -12.54 16.77 -3.83
CA VAL A 361 -11.56 17.63 -3.17
C VAL A 361 -12.12 19.01 -2.90
N GLY A 362 -12.12 19.41 -1.65
CA GLY A 362 -12.54 20.72 -1.15
C GLY A 362 -11.79 21.12 0.11
N SER A 363 -11.99 22.33 0.59
CA SER A 363 -11.36 22.83 1.83
C SER A 363 -11.77 22.05 3.09
N HIS A 364 -12.79 21.22 3.00
CA HIS A 364 -13.25 20.33 4.08
C HIS A 364 -12.44 19.04 4.20
N CYS A 365 -11.59 18.73 3.20
CA CYS A 365 -10.77 17.54 3.24
C CYS A 365 -9.74 17.60 4.37
N PRO A 366 -9.50 16.50 5.08
CA PRO A 366 -8.52 16.47 6.16
C PRO A 366 -7.07 16.49 5.65
N PRO A 367 -6.09 16.85 6.51
CA PRO A 367 -4.68 16.67 6.20
C PRO A 367 -4.39 15.27 5.66
N THR A 368 -3.61 15.19 4.58
CA THR A 368 -3.41 13.93 3.88
C THR A 368 -1.92 13.67 3.62
N LEU A 369 -1.44 12.48 4.03
CA LEU A 369 -0.17 11.92 3.59
C LEU A 369 -0.41 10.95 2.43
N GLN A 370 0.31 11.16 1.34
CA GLN A 370 0.31 10.28 0.18
C GLN A 370 1.71 9.73 -0.06
N ILE A 371 1.83 8.41 -0.17
CA ILE A 371 3.09 7.73 -0.48
C ILE A 371 2.88 6.92 -1.75
N PHE A 372 3.72 7.16 -2.75
CA PHE A 372 3.70 6.49 -4.05
C PHE A 372 5.09 5.97 -4.41
N ASP A 373 5.17 5.18 -5.43
CA ASP A 373 6.37 4.70 -6.09
C ASP A 373 6.41 5.16 -7.55
N ASP A 374 7.62 5.35 -8.10
CA ASP A 374 7.79 5.92 -9.46
C ASP A 374 7.73 4.89 -10.59
N ASN A 375 7.62 3.62 -10.24
CA ASN A 375 7.55 2.49 -11.17
C ASN A 375 6.35 1.58 -10.93
N ASP A 376 5.28 2.12 -10.38
CA ASP A 376 4.03 1.40 -10.23
C ASP A 376 3.45 1.06 -11.62
N PHE A 377 3.27 -0.22 -11.87
CA PHE A 377 2.64 -0.70 -13.11
C PHE A 377 1.13 -0.93 -12.94
N ILE A 378 0.60 -0.77 -11.71
CA ILE A 378 -0.81 -0.95 -11.36
C ILE A 378 -1.48 0.41 -11.24
N ILE A 379 -0.93 1.31 -10.43
CA ILE A 379 -1.50 2.64 -10.15
C ILE A 379 -0.41 3.69 -10.38
N ASP A 380 -0.47 4.38 -11.49
CA ASP A 380 0.53 5.38 -11.86
C ASP A 380 0.62 6.51 -10.81
N ALA A 381 1.84 6.96 -10.52
CA ALA A 381 2.09 8.02 -9.54
C ALA A 381 1.39 9.35 -9.87
N SER A 382 0.92 9.54 -11.11
CA SER A 382 0.10 10.70 -11.51
C SER A 382 -1.20 10.81 -10.71
N HIS A 383 -1.74 9.69 -10.21
CA HIS A 383 -2.87 9.68 -9.28
C HIS A 383 -2.57 10.51 -8.02
N GLY A 384 -1.43 10.24 -7.38
CA GLY A 384 -1.00 10.99 -6.20
C GLY A 384 -0.66 12.44 -6.50
N ARG A 385 0.08 12.69 -7.60
CA ARG A 385 0.47 14.05 -8.00
C ARG A 385 -0.74 14.94 -8.27
N ARG A 386 -1.77 14.44 -8.97
CA ARG A 386 -3.03 15.18 -9.24
C ARG A 386 -3.79 15.46 -7.95
N LEU A 387 -3.91 14.48 -7.06
CA LEU A 387 -4.60 14.67 -5.79
C LEU A 387 -3.85 15.68 -4.90
N HIS A 388 -2.52 15.57 -4.83
CA HIS A 388 -1.70 16.51 -4.06
C HIS A 388 -1.89 17.96 -4.54
N LEU A 389 -1.83 18.18 -5.85
CA LEU A 389 -2.05 19.50 -6.45
C LEU A 389 -3.46 20.04 -6.13
N ALA A 390 -4.49 19.21 -6.29
CA ALA A 390 -5.86 19.61 -6.01
C ALA A 390 -6.08 19.99 -4.53
N LEU A 391 -5.48 19.24 -3.59
CA LEU A 391 -5.53 19.56 -2.17
C LEU A 391 -4.78 20.87 -1.86
N TYR A 392 -3.59 21.05 -2.45
CA TYR A 392 -2.80 22.28 -2.31
C TYR A 392 -3.60 23.51 -2.79
N GLU A 393 -4.25 23.46 -3.94
CA GLU A 393 -5.11 24.52 -4.48
C GLU A 393 -6.29 24.86 -3.56
N LYS A 394 -6.74 23.92 -2.73
CA LYS A 394 -7.80 24.13 -1.73
C LYS A 394 -7.27 24.55 -0.35
N GLY A 395 -5.97 24.72 -0.21
CA GLY A 395 -5.34 25.08 1.06
C GLY A 395 -5.36 23.94 2.10
N VAL A 396 -5.52 22.69 1.67
CA VAL A 396 -5.51 21.52 2.55
C VAL A 396 -4.06 21.03 2.70
N PRO A 397 -3.57 20.80 3.94
CA PRO A 397 -2.24 20.25 4.16
C PRO A 397 -2.10 18.87 3.50
N SER A 398 -1.23 18.77 2.51
CA SER A 398 -0.99 17.54 1.75
C SER A 398 0.51 17.29 1.65
N VAL A 399 0.96 16.17 2.22
CA VAL A 399 2.33 15.68 2.07
C VAL A 399 2.33 14.60 0.99
N TYR A 400 3.14 14.80 -0.05
CA TYR A 400 3.31 13.84 -1.13
C TYR A 400 4.74 13.33 -1.16
N ILE A 401 4.90 12.02 -1.17
CA ILE A 401 6.18 11.34 -1.24
C ILE A 401 6.14 10.31 -2.37
N GLU A 402 7.12 10.39 -3.25
CA GLU A 402 7.30 9.44 -4.35
C GLU A 402 8.68 8.80 -4.22
N TYR A 403 8.70 7.49 -3.94
CA TYR A 403 9.94 6.76 -3.81
C TYR A 403 10.46 6.32 -5.17
N PRO A 404 11.71 6.70 -5.52
CA PRO A 404 12.29 6.35 -6.81
C PRO A 404 12.65 4.86 -6.86
N GLN A 405 12.46 4.25 -8.04
CA GLN A 405 12.89 2.88 -8.36
C GLN A 405 12.18 1.79 -7.53
N THR A 406 11.11 2.14 -6.84
CA THR A 406 10.25 1.22 -6.13
C THR A 406 9.06 0.79 -7.00
N VAL A 407 8.29 -0.19 -6.55
CA VAL A 407 7.15 -0.74 -7.26
C VAL A 407 5.97 -0.93 -6.31
N HIS A 408 4.77 -1.11 -6.85
CA HIS A 408 3.55 -1.36 -6.08
C HIS A 408 3.74 -2.40 -4.98
N GLY A 409 3.39 -2.06 -3.75
CA GLY A 409 3.53 -2.95 -2.59
C GLY A 409 4.91 -2.98 -1.95
N PHE A 410 5.79 -2.01 -2.23
CA PHE A 410 7.12 -1.91 -1.62
C PHE A 410 7.09 -1.79 -0.08
N ASP A 411 5.98 -1.32 0.47
CA ASP A 411 5.70 -1.23 1.90
C ASP A 411 5.33 -2.60 2.52
N GLN A 412 4.91 -3.55 1.70
CA GLN A 412 4.47 -4.87 2.13
C GLN A 412 5.67 -5.79 2.31
N TYR A 413 5.77 -6.33 3.48
CA TYR A 413 6.93 -7.02 3.97
C TYR A 413 6.85 -8.52 3.76
N PHE A 414 7.72 -9.05 2.93
CA PHE A 414 7.91 -10.49 2.83
C PHE A 414 8.97 -10.97 3.86
N GLY A 415 8.50 -11.43 5.02
CA GLY A 415 9.38 -12.06 6.02
C GLY A 415 10.49 -11.14 6.55
N VAL A 416 11.75 -11.60 6.50
CA VAL A 416 12.92 -10.88 7.04
C VAL A 416 13.25 -9.61 6.25
N SER A 417 12.86 -9.53 4.98
CA SER A 417 13.24 -8.41 4.10
C SER A 417 12.78 -7.03 4.61
N ARG A 418 11.63 -6.96 5.29
CA ARG A 418 11.12 -5.71 5.89
C ARG A 418 12.08 -5.05 6.88
N ARG A 419 12.94 -5.86 7.56
CA ARG A 419 13.91 -5.35 8.53
C ARG A 419 15.10 -4.68 7.88
N ILE A 420 15.32 -4.95 6.60
CA ILE A 420 16.47 -4.47 5.83
C ILE A 420 16.07 -3.59 4.65
N SER A 421 14.81 -3.67 4.17
CA SER A 421 14.32 -2.89 3.04
C SER A 421 14.41 -1.38 3.32
N PRO A 422 15.14 -0.61 2.52
CA PRO A 422 15.24 0.84 2.70
C PRO A 422 13.91 1.56 2.46
N SER A 423 13.17 1.18 1.44
CA SER A 423 11.90 1.79 1.03
C SER A 423 10.81 1.58 2.08
N ALA A 424 10.66 0.34 2.55
CA ALA A 424 9.69 0.01 3.58
C ALA A 424 9.98 0.70 4.93
N GLN A 425 11.26 0.80 5.32
CA GLN A 425 11.65 1.53 6.52
C GLN A 425 11.39 3.02 6.37
N ALA A 426 11.73 3.60 5.21
CA ALA A 426 11.50 5.02 4.93
C ALA A 426 10.01 5.35 4.94
N ALA A 427 9.16 4.55 4.29
CA ALA A 427 7.71 4.76 4.31
C ALA A 427 7.13 4.68 5.74
N THR A 428 7.54 3.68 6.52
CA THR A 428 7.14 3.56 7.93
C THR A 428 7.54 4.78 8.75
N TYR A 429 8.76 5.27 8.56
CA TYR A 429 9.25 6.47 9.24
C TYR A 429 8.43 7.71 8.91
N GLU A 430 8.03 7.90 7.66
CA GLU A 430 7.23 9.06 7.27
C GLU A 430 5.77 8.94 7.77
N ILE A 431 5.23 7.73 7.85
CA ILE A 431 3.93 7.47 8.51
C ILE A 431 4.00 7.87 10.00
N GLU A 432 5.02 7.43 10.72
CA GLU A 432 5.23 7.80 12.13
C GLU A 432 5.32 9.33 12.33
N ARG A 433 6.05 10.03 11.44
CA ARG A 433 6.18 11.49 11.50
C ARG A 433 4.85 12.20 11.26
N PHE A 434 4.09 11.74 10.25
CA PHE A 434 2.79 12.32 9.98
C PHE A 434 1.84 12.14 11.16
N LEU A 435 1.77 10.93 11.72
CA LEU A 435 0.95 10.67 12.91
C LEU A 435 1.38 11.51 14.10
N ALA A 436 2.68 11.71 14.32
CA ALA A 436 3.19 12.56 15.39
C ALA A 436 2.81 14.05 15.20
N LEU A 437 2.58 14.51 13.97
CA LEU A 437 2.03 15.84 13.69
C LEU A 437 0.52 15.92 13.94
N MET A 438 -0.18 14.80 13.95
CA MET A 438 -1.63 14.74 14.18
C MET A 438 -2.00 14.56 15.67
N VAL A 439 -1.03 14.23 16.54
CA VAL A 439 -1.23 14.23 18.01
C VAL A 439 -1.23 15.64 18.54
#